data_830081d542ffdb8acf4db03496f11258
#
_entry.id   830081d542ffdb8acf4db03496f11258
#
_cell.length_a   1.000
_cell.length_b   1.000
_cell.length_c   1.000
_cell.angle_alpha   90.00
_cell.angle_beta   90.00
_cell.angle_gamma   90.00
#
_symmetry.space_group_name_H-M   'P 1'
#
loop_
_entity.id
_entity.type
_entity.pdbx_description
1 polymer ?
#
loop_
_entity_poly.entity_id
_entity_poly.type
_entity_poly.pdbx_seq_one_letter_code
_entity_poly.pdbx_strand_id
1 'polypeptide(L)'
;MKHLYLNLKRFDVPVAFGGVNRIAPVADWGKYIVEHTQEGLKKYDLSEAEFVQYFPEAHILGAVAARCADSPVQVGSQSVYRMNTAVGGNFGAFTTNRPASIVKAMGCTSTIIGHCEERNDKAGILAEAGVA
;
A
#
# COMPACT_ATOMS: atom_id res chain seq x y z
N MET A 1 -9.35 14.98 -14.98
CA MET A 1 -8.56 13.79 -14.55
C MET A 1 -9.45 12.92 -13.69
N LYS A 2 -9.60 11.63 -14.04
CA LYS A 2 -10.27 10.61 -13.22
C LYS A 2 -9.24 9.89 -12.38
N HIS A 3 -9.50 9.71 -11.09
CA HIS A 3 -8.62 9.00 -10.17
C HIS A 3 -9.25 7.67 -9.78
N LEU A 4 -8.60 6.57 -10.14
CA LEU A 4 -9.06 5.21 -9.81
C LEU A 4 -8.12 4.64 -8.76
N TYR A 5 -8.61 4.54 -7.54
CA TYR A 5 -7.87 4.06 -6.38
C TYR A 5 -8.39 2.70 -5.95
N LEU A 6 -7.54 1.69 -6.06
CA LEU A 6 -7.85 0.32 -5.68
C LEU A 6 -7.10 -0.05 -4.39
N ASN A 7 -7.82 -0.16 -3.29
CA ASN A 7 -7.27 -0.69 -2.06
C ASN A 7 -7.34 -2.23 -2.07
N LEU A 8 -6.18 -2.88 -2.15
CA LEU A 8 -6.07 -4.33 -2.19
C LEU A 8 -6.17 -4.99 -0.80
N LYS A 9 -6.30 -4.18 0.27
CA LYS A 9 -6.52 -4.66 1.64
C LYS A 9 -5.53 -5.78 2.03
N ARG A 10 -6.00 -6.81 2.73
CA ARG A 10 -5.28 -8.05 3.06
C ARG A 10 -5.75 -9.22 2.19
N PHE A 11 -6.02 -9.00 0.92
CA PHE A 11 -6.45 -10.05 0.00
C PHE A 11 -5.30 -10.99 -0.42
N ASP A 12 -4.11 -10.75 0.07
CA ASP A 12 -2.95 -11.64 -0.02
C ASP A 12 -3.05 -12.88 0.87
N VAL A 13 -3.94 -12.89 1.86
CA VAL A 13 -4.09 -14.02 2.80
C VAL A 13 -4.63 -15.25 2.08
N PRO A 14 -3.93 -16.42 2.16
CA PRO A 14 -4.36 -17.65 1.52
C PRO A 14 -5.68 -18.19 2.10
N VAL A 15 -6.40 -18.94 1.27
CA VAL A 15 -7.66 -19.60 1.69
C VAL A 15 -7.44 -20.53 2.88
N ALA A 16 -6.30 -21.22 2.96
CA ALA A 16 -5.94 -22.07 4.10
C ALA A 16 -5.90 -21.34 5.45
N PHE A 17 -5.72 -20.02 5.43
CA PHE A 17 -5.72 -19.15 6.62
C PHE A 17 -6.98 -18.28 6.71
N GLY A 18 -8.04 -18.65 6.02
CA GLY A 18 -9.32 -17.92 6.04
C GLY A 18 -9.41 -16.71 5.09
N GLY A 19 -8.41 -16.52 4.22
CA GLY A 19 -8.39 -15.45 3.24
C GLY A 19 -9.01 -15.83 1.90
N VAL A 20 -8.71 -15.02 0.88
CA VAL A 20 -9.29 -15.16 -0.47
C VAL A 20 -8.22 -15.41 -1.55
N ASN A 21 -6.95 -15.36 -1.21
CA ASN A 21 -5.87 -15.49 -2.19
C ASN A 21 -5.79 -16.92 -2.75
N ARG A 22 -6.03 -17.01 -4.06
CA ARG A 22 -5.92 -18.24 -4.87
C ARG A 22 -5.02 -18.06 -6.09
N ILE A 23 -4.40 -16.88 -6.26
CA ILE A 23 -3.76 -16.48 -7.53
C ILE A 23 -2.24 -16.61 -7.51
N ALA A 24 -1.60 -16.42 -6.35
CA ALA A 24 -0.14 -16.47 -6.24
C ALA A 24 0.28 -16.78 -4.80
N PRO A 25 1.50 -17.33 -4.59
CA PRO A 25 2.11 -17.37 -3.27
C PRO A 25 2.15 -15.97 -2.65
N VAL A 26 2.04 -15.88 -1.32
CA VAL A 26 2.01 -14.58 -0.63
C VAL A 26 3.25 -13.74 -0.98
N ALA A 27 4.43 -14.36 -1.06
CA ALA A 27 5.67 -13.66 -1.40
C ALA A 27 5.65 -12.97 -2.78
N ASP A 28 4.87 -13.49 -3.72
CA ASP A 28 4.80 -13.00 -5.09
C ASP A 28 3.50 -12.23 -5.39
N TRP A 29 2.61 -12.15 -4.44
CA TRP A 29 1.25 -11.67 -4.69
C TRP A 29 1.20 -10.24 -5.21
N GLY A 30 1.93 -9.32 -4.63
CA GLY A 30 1.98 -7.91 -5.09
C GLY A 30 2.57 -7.78 -6.49
N LYS A 31 3.65 -8.50 -6.77
CA LYS A 31 4.24 -8.61 -8.12
C LYS A 31 3.22 -9.13 -9.13
N TYR A 32 2.56 -10.24 -8.81
CA TYR A 32 1.55 -10.87 -9.66
C TYR A 32 0.43 -9.89 -10.04
N ILE A 33 -0.10 -9.14 -9.08
CA ILE A 33 -1.18 -8.18 -9.33
C ILE A 33 -0.76 -7.13 -10.35
N VAL A 34 0.42 -6.53 -10.19
CA VAL A 34 0.90 -5.49 -11.12
C VAL A 34 1.16 -6.08 -12.51
N GLU A 35 1.83 -7.22 -12.60
CA GLU A 35 2.13 -7.90 -13.87
C GLU A 35 0.87 -8.22 -14.67
N HIS A 36 -0.21 -8.64 -13.99
CA HIS A 36 -1.45 -9.04 -14.64
C HIS A 36 -2.48 -7.91 -14.86
N THR A 37 -2.21 -6.71 -14.36
CA THR A 37 -3.13 -5.58 -14.52
C THR A 37 -2.57 -4.46 -15.39
N GLN A 38 -1.27 -4.22 -15.39
CA GLN A 38 -0.69 -3.05 -16.04
C GLN A 38 -0.91 -3.03 -17.56
N GLU A 39 -0.80 -4.17 -18.24
CA GLU A 39 -0.96 -4.23 -19.70
C GLU A 39 -2.39 -3.86 -20.13
N GLY A 40 -3.38 -4.38 -19.44
CA GLY A 40 -4.79 -4.07 -19.72
C GLY A 40 -5.16 -2.61 -19.50
N LEU A 41 -4.40 -1.88 -18.69
CA LEU A 41 -4.64 -0.47 -18.39
C LEU A 41 -3.97 0.49 -19.38
N LYS A 42 -3.02 0.04 -20.19
CA LYS A 42 -2.33 0.87 -21.19
C LYS A 42 -3.23 1.46 -22.29
N LYS A 43 -4.41 0.88 -22.48
CA LYS A 43 -5.41 1.38 -23.43
C LYS A 43 -6.06 2.70 -23.03
N TYR A 44 -5.91 3.13 -21.79
CA TYR A 44 -6.49 4.38 -21.30
C TYR A 44 -5.52 5.53 -21.44
N ASP A 45 -6.06 6.73 -21.71
CA ASP A 45 -5.27 7.95 -21.78
C ASP A 45 -4.90 8.42 -20.37
N LEU A 46 -3.60 8.40 -20.06
CA LEU A 46 -3.08 8.80 -18.75
C LEU A 46 -3.17 10.32 -18.49
N SER A 47 -3.48 11.12 -19.51
CA SER A 47 -3.85 12.54 -19.31
C SER A 47 -5.26 12.70 -18.72
N GLU A 48 -6.09 11.66 -18.84
CA GLU A 48 -7.48 11.67 -18.38
C GLU A 48 -7.73 10.75 -17.17
N ALA A 49 -6.88 9.76 -16.93
CA ALA A 49 -7.06 8.76 -15.88
C ALA A 49 -5.76 8.43 -15.16
N GLU A 50 -5.82 8.32 -13.85
CA GLU A 50 -4.76 7.86 -12.96
C GLU A 50 -5.18 6.55 -12.29
N PHE A 51 -4.27 5.58 -12.22
CA PHE A 51 -4.51 4.28 -11.59
C PHE A 51 -3.54 4.06 -10.44
N VAL A 52 -4.03 3.97 -9.22
CA VAL A 52 -3.21 3.68 -8.03
C VAL A 52 -3.69 2.38 -7.38
N GLN A 53 -2.78 1.46 -7.17
CA GLN A 53 -3.02 0.23 -6.43
C GLN A 53 -2.33 0.34 -5.06
N TYR A 54 -3.12 0.23 -3.99
CA TYR A 54 -2.64 0.33 -2.60
C TYR A 54 -2.40 -1.06 -2.04
N PHE A 55 -1.14 -1.31 -1.65
CA PHE A 55 -0.68 -2.59 -1.15
C PHE A 55 -0.32 -2.55 0.34
N PRO A 56 -0.45 -3.69 1.05
CA PRO A 56 0.27 -3.88 2.31
C PRO A 56 1.78 -3.69 2.10
N GLU A 57 2.49 -3.20 3.12
CA GLU A 57 3.91 -2.88 3.01
C GLU A 57 4.77 -4.02 2.46
N ALA A 58 4.51 -5.25 2.90
CA ALA A 58 5.24 -6.44 2.45
C ALA A 58 5.26 -6.62 0.92
N HIS A 59 4.30 -6.05 0.21
CA HIS A 59 4.15 -6.20 -1.24
C HIS A 59 4.63 -4.99 -2.05
N ILE A 60 4.91 -3.86 -1.41
CA ILE A 60 5.23 -2.60 -2.11
C ILE A 60 6.45 -2.76 -3.00
N LEU A 61 7.54 -3.29 -2.48
CA LEU A 61 8.79 -3.43 -3.27
C LEU A 61 8.61 -4.37 -4.47
N GLY A 62 7.92 -5.49 -4.28
CA GLY A 62 7.61 -6.42 -5.36
C GLY A 62 6.69 -5.80 -6.42
N ALA A 63 5.68 -5.07 -5.99
CA ALA A 63 4.76 -4.37 -6.87
C ALA A 63 5.47 -3.27 -7.69
N VAL A 64 6.31 -2.47 -7.04
CA VAL A 64 7.10 -1.41 -7.72
C VAL A 64 8.06 -2.04 -8.73
N ALA A 65 8.77 -3.10 -8.36
CA ALA A 65 9.72 -3.79 -9.23
C ALA A 65 9.05 -4.45 -10.44
N ALA A 66 7.79 -4.85 -10.33
CA ALA A 66 7.02 -5.49 -11.40
C ALA A 66 6.52 -4.49 -12.46
N ARG A 67 6.58 -3.20 -12.21
CA ARG A 67 6.16 -2.19 -13.19
C ARG A 67 7.11 -2.16 -14.39
N CYS A 68 6.56 -2.28 -15.59
CA CYS A 68 7.32 -1.99 -16.80
C CYS A 68 7.54 -0.47 -16.96
N ALA A 69 8.45 -0.07 -17.88
CA ALA A 69 8.84 1.33 -18.05
C ALA A 69 7.66 2.26 -18.38
N ASP A 70 6.68 1.76 -19.10
CA ASP A 70 5.48 2.47 -19.52
C ASP A 70 4.22 2.05 -18.71
N SER A 71 4.41 1.48 -17.53
CA SER A 71 3.30 1.03 -16.69
C SER A 71 2.39 2.19 -16.27
N PRO A 72 1.09 2.09 -16.53
CA PRO A 72 0.12 3.08 -16.05
C PRO A 72 -0.22 2.93 -14.57
N VAL A 73 0.21 1.82 -13.94
CA VAL A 73 -0.06 1.55 -12.52
C VAL A 73 0.91 2.32 -11.65
N GLN A 74 0.37 3.10 -10.74
CA GLN A 74 1.12 3.66 -9.61
C GLN A 74 0.89 2.79 -8.37
N VAL A 75 1.91 2.70 -7.52
CA VAL A 75 1.84 1.94 -6.27
C VAL A 75 1.66 2.90 -5.10
N GLY A 76 0.74 2.59 -4.22
CA GLY A 76 0.47 3.33 -3.01
C GLY A 76 0.57 2.46 -1.76
N SER A 77 0.76 3.11 -0.61
CA SER A 77 0.73 2.49 0.71
C SER A 77 -0.66 2.61 1.33
N GLN A 78 -1.06 1.59 2.10
CA GLN A 78 -2.35 1.59 2.79
C GLN A 78 -2.38 2.47 4.03
N SER A 79 -1.23 2.88 4.55
CA SER A 79 -1.09 3.84 5.65
C SER A 79 0.35 4.33 5.77
N VAL A 80 0.54 5.39 6.54
CA VAL A 80 1.85 5.85 7.01
C VAL A 80 1.77 6.16 8.50
N TYR A 81 2.92 6.11 9.18
CA TYR A 81 3.00 6.49 10.58
C TYR A 81 2.83 8.00 10.75
N ARG A 82 2.28 8.42 11.90
CA ARG A 82 2.05 9.85 12.23
C ARG A 82 3.31 10.70 12.34
N MET A 83 4.47 10.07 12.54
CA MET A 83 5.77 10.72 12.59
C MET A 83 6.61 10.35 11.38
N ASN A 84 7.63 11.15 11.10
CA ASN A 84 8.53 10.91 9.99
C ASN A 84 9.99 10.87 10.47
N THR A 85 10.88 10.36 9.63
CA THR A 85 12.32 10.42 9.85
C THR A 85 12.83 11.88 9.77
N ALA A 86 13.87 12.18 10.51
CA ALA A 86 14.53 13.48 10.49
C ALA A 86 15.99 13.35 10.05
N VAL A 87 16.45 14.25 9.21
CA VAL A 87 17.85 14.29 8.78
C VAL A 87 18.75 14.53 10.01
N GLY A 88 19.76 13.68 10.17
CA GLY A 88 20.69 13.72 11.30
C GLY A 88 20.12 13.26 12.64
N GLY A 89 18.89 12.69 12.62
CA GLY A 89 18.18 12.28 13.83
C GLY A 89 17.92 10.77 13.90
N ASN A 90 16.69 10.39 13.94
CA ASN A 90 16.11 9.12 14.34
C ASN A 90 16.20 7.97 13.30
N PHE A 91 17.27 7.84 12.58
CA PHE A 91 17.46 6.75 11.63
C PHE A 91 17.41 5.38 12.28
N GLY A 92 17.14 4.51 12.44
CA GLY A 92 17.10 3.25 13.21
C GLY A 92 15.86 3.14 14.12
N ALA A 93 15.07 4.20 14.23
CA ALA A 93 13.76 4.14 14.86
C ALA A 93 12.69 3.63 13.88
N PHE A 94 11.45 3.53 14.36
CA PHE A 94 10.27 3.13 13.55
C PHE A 94 10.35 1.71 12.98
N THR A 95 10.97 0.77 13.70
CA THR A 95 11.12 -0.62 13.25
C THR A 95 9.80 -1.32 12.95
N THR A 96 8.72 -0.92 13.59
CA THR A 96 7.37 -1.48 13.38
C THR A 96 6.41 -0.51 12.69
N ASN A 97 6.89 0.67 12.32
CA ASN A 97 6.08 1.72 11.71
C ASN A 97 6.62 2.12 10.34
N ARG A 98 5.80 2.75 9.54
CA ARG A 98 6.11 3.15 8.16
C ARG A 98 6.13 4.66 8.01
N PRO A 99 7.26 5.34 8.27
CA PRO A 99 7.37 6.78 8.01
C PRO A 99 7.09 7.11 6.54
N ALA A 100 6.47 8.24 6.27
CA ALA A 100 6.09 8.63 4.91
C ALA A 100 7.29 8.75 3.96
N SER A 101 8.44 9.22 4.44
CA SER A 101 9.67 9.32 3.64
C SER A 101 10.19 7.95 3.17
N ILE A 102 10.07 6.92 4.01
CA ILE A 102 10.47 5.55 3.64
C ILE A 102 9.51 4.96 2.62
N VAL A 103 8.21 5.12 2.83
CA VAL A 103 7.18 4.68 1.87
C VAL A 103 7.39 5.32 0.50
N LYS A 104 7.71 6.62 0.47
CA LYS A 104 8.08 7.32 -0.76
C LYS A 104 9.36 6.74 -1.39
N ALA A 105 10.37 6.47 -0.59
CA ALA A 105 11.64 5.88 -1.06
C ALA A 105 11.46 4.47 -1.61
N MET A 106 10.47 3.70 -1.14
CA MET A 106 10.09 2.41 -1.71
C MET A 106 9.47 2.53 -3.12
N GLY A 107 9.06 3.72 -3.54
CA GLY A 107 8.45 3.97 -4.84
C GLY A 107 6.93 4.25 -4.81
N CYS A 108 6.34 4.43 -3.65
CA CYS A 108 4.94 4.84 -3.55
C CYS A 108 4.76 6.30 -3.97
N THR A 109 3.68 6.56 -4.71
CA THR A 109 3.31 7.92 -5.14
C THR A 109 2.28 8.57 -4.22
N SER A 110 1.57 7.76 -3.44
CA SER A 110 0.52 8.21 -2.52
C SER A 110 0.29 7.22 -1.38
N THR A 111 -0.50 7.62 -0.41
CA THR A 111 -0.90 6.77 0.72
C THR A 111 -2.35 7.03 1.11
N ILE A 112 -2.99 6.03 1.73
CA ILE A 112 -4.27 6.20 2.41
C ILE A 112 -4.00 6.71 3.82
N ILE A 113 -4.75 7.71 4.26
CA ILE A 113 -4.69 8.24 5.63
C ILE A 113 -6.07 8.15 6.26
N GLY A 114 -6.12 7.69 7.51
CA GLY A 114 -7.35 7.64 8.29
C GLY A 114 -8.31 6.53 7.84
N HIS A 115 -7.79 5.39 7.38
CA HIS A 115 -8.61 4.21 7.11
C HIS A 115 -9.44 3.83 8.35
N CYS A 116 -10.66 3.35 8.15
CA CYS A 116 -11.58 3.05 9.25
C CYS A 116 -11.02 2.04 10.27
N GLU A 117 -10.29 1.03 9.83
CA GLU A 117 -9.64 0.06 10.74
C GLU A 117 -8.62 0.74 11.65
N GLU A 118 -7.78 1.62 11.11
CA GLU A 118 -6.79 2.37 11.88
C GLU A 118 -7.46 3.30 12.91
N ARG A 119 -8.54 3.98 12.50
CA ARG A 119 -9.29 4.86 13.41
C ARG A 119 -9.99 4.07 14.51
N ASN A 120 -10.59 2.93 14.17
CA ASN A 120 -11.26 2.05 15.12
C ASN A 120 -10.28 1.42 16.11
N ASP A 121 -9.10 1.01 15.67
CA ASP A 121 -8.04 0.48 16.53
C ASP A 121 -7.59 1.53 17.56
N LYS A 122 -7.29 2.75 17.10
CA LYS A 122 -6.90 3.85 17.99
C LYS A 122 -8.01 4.21 18.98
N ALA A 123 -9.26 4.28 18.52
CA ALA A 123 -10.40 4.53 19.40
C ALA A 123 -10.60 3.43 20.43
N GLY A 124 -10.40 2.16 20.05
CA GLY A 124 -10.46 1.02 20.96
C GLY A 124 -9.39 1.08 22.05
N ILE A 125 -8.15 1.38 21.68
CA ILE A 125 -7.03 1.54 22.63
C ILE A 125 -7.34 2.66 23.64
N LEU A 126 -7.83 3.80 23.16
CA LEU A 126 -8.20 4.93 24.04
C LEU A 126 -9.34 4.56 24.98
N ALA A 127 -10.35 3.83 24.51
CA ALA A 127 -11.48 3.38 25.31
C ALA A 127 -11.03 2.42 26.41
N GLU A 128 -10.18 1.44 26.09
CA GLU A 128 -9.62 0.50 27.06
C GLU A 128 -8.74 1.21 28.12
N ALA A 129 -8.05 2.26 27.72
CA ALA A 129 -7.25 3.08 28.63
C ALA A 129 -8.10 4.06 29.47
N GLY A 130 -9.41 4.12 29.30
CA GLY A 130 -10.31 5.02 30.02
C GLY A 130 -10.20 6.48 29.58
N VAL A 131 -9.72 6.73 28.37
CA VAL A 131 -9.61 8.09 27.81
C VAL A 131 -10.86 8.37 26.96
N ALA A 132 -11.52 9.48 27.28
CA ALA A 132 -12.72 9.91 26.56
C ALA A 132 -12.39 10.45 25.15
#